data_d17339cbcaec21e50547886f7298a45d
#
_entry.id   d17339cbcaec21e50547886f7298a45d
#
_cell.length_a   1.000
_cell.length_b   1.000
_cell.length_c   1.000
_cell.angle_alpha   90.00
_cell.angle_beta   90.00
_cell.angle_gamma   90.00
#
_symmetry.space_group_name_H-M   'P 1'
#
loop_
_entity.id
_entity.type
_entity.pdbx_description
1 polymer ?
#
loop_
_entity_poly.entity_id
_entity_poly.type
_entity_poly.pdbx_seq_one_letter_code
_entity_poly.pdbx_strand_id
1 'polypeptide(L)'
;MSQIQARQRLYRRSRQSLLHGWDPVLTAVVSLLLIIGTLLVWAATRDWYIRNGLDGQYYLKRHVINILIGGLLAYGATVVDYRLLRAYTPFLWGAGVLGLIIVLIPGLGAEINGARAWIALPGGFQIQPAELAKIAIIIGMSMILSERTHDSNEPTSKDVLQALGIAAIPVLLIILQPDMGTILIIAAAVVTIIAVSGAPARWVAGLLLLAVLGGFVAVKAGVISEYQVNRLQTFVDPNADSQGAGYQLRQARITVGSGGLLGTGLFNGPQTNGRFVPEQ
;
A
#
# COMPACT_ATOMS: atom_id res chain seq x y z
N MET A 1 -14.81 45.21 21.52
CA MET A 1 -14.41 43.79 21.68
C MET A 1 -13.05 43.62 21.03
N SER A 2 -11.97 43.36 21.80
CA SER A 2 -10.60 43.42 21.31
C SER A 2 -10.29 42.21 20.40
N GLN A 3 -9.46 42.42 19.37
CA GLN A 3 -8.98 41.37 18.45
C GLN A 3 -8.33 40.18 19.20
N ILE A 4 -7.82 40.44 20.40
CA ILE A 4 -7.24 39.40 21.29
C ILE A 4 -8.31 38.44 21.77
N GLN A 5 -9.52 38.89 22.12
CA GLN A 5 -10.62 38.04 22.54
C GLN A 5 -11.19 37.19 21.39
N ALA A 6 -11.18 37.73 20.16
CA ALA A 6 -11.57 36.94 18.99
C ALA A 6 -10.55 35.84 18.66
N ARG A 7 -9.25 36.11 18.74
CA ARG A 7 -8.18 35.11 18.60
C ARG A 7 -8.22 34.03 19.70
N GLN A 8 -8.48 34.42 20.94
CA GLN A 8 -8.62 33.43 22.03
C GLN A 8 -9.87 32.55 21.90
N ARG A 9 -10.98 33.08 21.34
CA ARG A 9 -12.16 32.25 21.03
C ARG A 9 -11.92 31.29 19.88
N LEU A 10 -11.16 31.68 18.85
CA LEU A 10 -10.75 30.78 17.75
C LEU A 10 -9.81 29.69 18.26
N TYR A 11 -8.86 30.01 19.13
CA TYR A 11 -7.95 29.04 19.75
C TYR A 11 -8.67 28.09 20.72
N ARG A 12 -9.67 28.57 21.46
CA ARG A 12 -10.52 27.71 22.33
C ARG A 12 -11.43 26.78 21.53
N ARG A 13 -11.95 27.24 20.37
CA ARG A 13 -12.77 26.40 19.49
C ARG A 13 -11.96 25.26 18.85
N SER A 14 -10.67 25.45 18.60
CA SER A 14 -9.81 24.39 18.06
C SER A 14 -9.43 23.30 19.07
N ARG A 15 -9.58 23.59 20.38
CA ARG A 15 -9.31 22.61 21.45
C ARG A 15 -10.55 21.83 21.92
N GLN A 16 -11.74 22.24 21.51
CA GLN A 16 -12.96 21.54 21.88
C GLN A 16 -13.34 20.52 20.82
N SER A 17 -12.96 19.30 21.11
CA SER A 17 -13.31 18.02 20.51
C SER A 17 -12.28 17.44 19.52
N LEU A 18 -11.39 16.64 20.05
CA LEU A 18 -10.60 15.67 19.28
C LEU A 18 -11.50 14.74 18.42
N LEU A 19 -12.78 14.65 18.71
CA LEU A 19 -13.79 13.90 17.96
C LEU A 19 -14.56 14.74 16.93
N HIS A 20 -14.46 16.09 16.94
CA HIS A 20 -15.20 16.96 16.01
C HIS A 20 -14.59 17.06 14.59
N GLY A 21 -13.38 16.54 14.39
CA GLY A 21 -12.72 16.48 13.09
C GLY A 21 -12.94 15.18 12.30
N TRP A 22 -13.62 14.21 12.90
CA TRP A 22 -13.86 12.92 12.24
C TRP A 22 -15.13 12.99 11.42
N ASP A 23 -15.00 12.70 10.12
CA ASP A 23 -16.16 12.54 9.26
C ASP A 23 -16.93 11.26 9.67
N PRO A 24 -18.20 11.40 10.12
CA PRO A 24 -18.95 10.24 10.61
C PRO A 24 -19.27 9.24 9.48
N VAL A 25 -19.43 9.71 8.24
CA VAL A 25 -19.69 8.85 7.09
C VAL A 25 -18.46 8.02 6.77
N LEU A 26 -17.29 8.67 6.67
CA LEU A 26 -16.01 7.98 6.44
C LEU A 26 -15.74 6.97 7.55
N THR A 27 -15.93 7.35 8.80
CA THR A 27 -15.70 6.46 9.95
C THR A 27 -16.66 5.27 9.92
N ALA A 28 -17.94 5.47 9.61
CA ALA A 28 -18.93 4.41 9.50
C ALA A 28 -18.57 3.44 8.35
N VAL A 29 -18.20 3.94 7.17
CA VAL A 29 -17.81 3.13 6.02
C VAL A 29 -16.56 2.29 6.33
N VAL A 30 -15.52 2.91 6.91
CA VAL A 30 -14.29 2.19 7.30
C VAL A 30 -14.60 1.12 8.34
N SER A 31 -15.41 1.43 9.36
CA SER A 31 -15.81 0.46 10.39
C SER A 31 -16.58 -0.71 9.79
N LEU A 32 -17.53 -0.44 8.88
CA LEU A 32 -18.28 -1.48 8.18
C LEU A 32 -17.36 -2.39 7.36
N LEU A 33 -16.42 -1.82 6.62
CA LEU A 33 -15.44 -2.58 5.84
C LEU A 33 -14.54 -3.45 6.74
N LEU A 34 -14.12 -2.93 7.90
CA LEU A 34 -13.33 -3.69 8.88
C LEU A 34 -14.12 -4.87 9.44
N ILE A 35 -15.42 -4.67 9.76
CA ILE A 35 -16.29 -5.75 10.26
C ILE A 35 -16.47 -6.82 9.18
N ILE A 36 -16.82 -6.42 7.95
CA ILE A 36 -17.00 -7.35 6.84
C ILE A 36 -15.68 -8.10 6.57
N GLY A 37 -14.55 -7.40 6.49
CA GLY A 37 -13.23 -8.00 6.28
C GLY A 37 -12.87 -9.01 7.38
N THR A 38 -13.17 -8.70 8.63
CA THR A 38 -12.95 -9.60 9.76
C THR A 38 -13.76 -10.90 9.62
N LEU A 39 -15.05 -10.78 9.25
CA LEU A 39 -15.91 -11.94 9.04
C LEU A 39 -15.43 -12.79 7.87
N LEU A 40 -14.99 -12.16 6.77
CA LEU A 40 -14.49 -12.86 5.59
C LEU A 40 -13.17 -13.60 5.87
N VAL A 41 -12.22 -12.96 6.56
CA VAL A 41 -10.96 -13.61 6.97
C VAL A 41 -11.23 -14.81 7.85
N TRP A 42 -12.14 -14.67 8.81
CA TRP A 42 -12.52 -15.77 9.68
C TRP A 42 -13.21 -16.91 8.90
N ALA A 43 -14.16 -16.57 8.03
CA ALA A 43 -14.86 -17.55 7.20
C ALA A 43 -13.92 -18.32 6.25
N ALA A 44 -12.93 -17.64 5.67
CA ALA A 44 -12.00 -18.25 4.73
C ALA A 44 -10.98 -19.18 5.42
N THR A 45 -10.62 -18.92 6.67
CA THR A 45 -9.50 -19.64 7.32
C THR A 45 -9.93 -20.68 8.34
N ARG A 46 -11.08 -20.50 8.99
CA ARG A 46 -11.53 -21.29 10.14
C ARG A 46 -11.56 -22.80 9.87
N ASP A 47 -12.27 -23.22 8.83
CA ASP A 47 -12.56 -24.65 8.61
C ASP A 47 -11.32 -25.46 8.27
N TRP A 48 -10.38 -24.85 7.56
CA TRP A 48 -9.10 -25.50 7.28
C TRP A 48 -8.27 -25.71 8.55
N TYR A 49 -8.21 -24.68 9.42
CA TYR A 49 -7.49 -24.80 10.69
C TYR A 49 -8.08 -25.88 11.58
N ILE A 50 -9.41 -25.95 11.71
CA ILE A 50 -10.11 -26.98 12.50
C ILE A 50 -9.83 -28.36 11.92
N ARG A 51 -9.91 -28.57 10.59
CA ARG A 51 -9.65 -29.86 9.95
C ARG A 51 -8.21 -30.37 10.15
N ASN A 52 -7.27 -29.46 10.36
CA ASN A 52 -5.87 -29.80 10.64
C ASN A 52 -5.55 -29.82 12.13
N GLY A 53 -6.55 -29.83 13.02
CA GLY A 53 -6.36 -29.86 14.47
C GLY A 53 -5.77 -28.58 15.07
N LEU A 54 -5.87 -27.46 14.35
CA LEU A 54 -5.34 -26.15 14.77
C LEU A 54 -6.47 -25.25 15.29
N ASP A 55 -6.10 -24.13 15.95
CA ASP A 55 -7.06 -23.14 16.43
C ASP A 55 -7.76 -22.43 15.27
N GLY A 56 -9.04 -22.71 15.03
CA GLY A 56 -9.85 -22.08 13.99
C GLY A 56 -10.05 -20.56 14.17
N GLN A 57 -9.64 -20.00 15.31
CA GLN A 57 -9.70 -18.58 15.58
C GLN A 57 -8.33 -17.87 15.43
N TYR A 58 -7.29 -18.58 15.04
CA TYR A 58 -5.94 -18.04 14.96
C TYR A 58 -5.86 -16.76 14.12
N TYR A 59 -6.36 -16.81 12.89
CA TYR A 59 -6.35 -15.62 12.01
C TYR A 59 -7.34 -14.54 12.47
N LEU A 60 -8.47 -14.91 13.04
CA LEU A 60 -9.41 -13.94 13.60
C LEU A 60 -8.76 -13.11 14.71
N LYS A 61 -8.14 -13.77 15.69
CA LYS A 61 -7.44 -13.12 16.81
C LYS A 61 -6.36 -12.16 16.28
N ARG A 62 -5.57 -12.63 15.34
CA ARG A 62 -4.49 -11.87 14.73
C ARG A 62 -5.01 -10.66 13.93
N HIS A 63 -6.09 -10.85 13.19
CA HIS A 63 -6.72 -9.76 12.43
C HIS A 63 -7.29 -8.68 13.37
N VAL A 64 -7.94 -9.07 14.47
CA VAL A 64 -8.44 -8.13 15.48
C VAL A 64 -7.29 -7.34 16.13
N ILE A 65 -6.17 -8.00 16.45
CA ILE A 65 -4.98 -7.31 16.98
C ILE A 65 -4.47 -6.28 15.96
N ASN A 66 -4.39 -6.64 14.68
CA ASN A 66 -3.97 -5.72 13.62
C ASN A 66 -4.93 -4.53 13.48
N ILE A 67 -6.23 -4.74 13.61
CA ILE A 67 -7.24 -3.67 13.62
C ILE A 67 -7.03 -2.72 14.81
N LEU A 68 -6.75 -3.24 15.99
CA LEU A 68 -6.48 -2.42 17.18
C LEU A 68 -5.20 -1.60 17.01
N ILE A 69 -4.13 -2.21 16.52
CA ILE A 69 -2.87 -1.51 16.21
C ILE A 69 -3.10 -0.44 15.14
N GLY A 70 -3.75 -0.81 14.03
CA GLY A 70 -4.08 0.11 12.94
C GLY A 70 -4.97 1.28 13.39
N GLY A 71 -5.97 1.00 14.24
CA GLY A 71 -6.84 2.02 14.84
C GLY A 71 -6.07 2.99 15.73
N LEU A 72 -5.13 2.46 16.53
CA LEU A 72 -4.26 3.30 17.37
C LEU A 72 -3.35 4.20 16.53
N LEU A 73 -2.76 3.64 15.46
CA LEU A 73 -1.93 4.40 14.52
C LEU A 73 -2.76 5.45 13.77
N ALA A 74 -3.97 5.10 13.32
CA ALA A 74 -4.88 6.04 12.66
C ALA A 74 -5.27 7.18 13.61
N TYR A 75 -5.61 6.88 14.87
CA TYR A 75 -5.86 7.90 15.89
C TYR A 75 -4.62 8.78 16.10
N GLY A 76 -3.45 8.19 16.27
CA GLY A 76 -2.19 8.94 16.39
C GLY A 76 -1.95 9.88 15.22
N ALA A 77 -2.22 9.43 14.00
CA ALA A 77 -2.09 10.25 12.79
C ALA A 77 -3.06 11.44 12.76
N THR A 78 -4.25 11.34 13.38
CA THR A 78 -5.20 12.47 13.46
C THR A 78 -4.79 13.52 14.49
N VAL A 79 -4.03 13.13 15.50
CA VAL A 79 -3.57 14.03 16.59
C VAL A 79 -2.26 14.74 16.21
N VAL A 80 -1.45 14.12 15.39
CA VAL A 80 -0.14 14.67 14.96
C VAL A 80 -0.35 15.75 13.90
N ASP A 81 0.21 16.94 14.15
CA ASP A 81 0.21 18.01 13.15
C ASP A 81 1.04 17.59 11.93
N TYR A 82 0.46 17.68 10.73
CA TYR A 82 1.15 17.37 9.47
C TYR A 82 2.45 18.18 9.27
N ARG A 83 2.58 19.33 9.93
CA ARG A 83 3.81 20.14 9.92
C ARG A 83 4.98 19.43 10.59
N LEU A 84 4.69 18.60 11.60
CA LEU A 84 5.71 17.74 12.23
C LEU A 84 6.16 16.65 11.25
N LEU A 85 5.21 16.03 10.51
CA LEU A 85 5.56 15.06 9.47
C LEU A 85 6.51 15.66 8.45
N ARG A 86 6.28 16.92 8.03
CA ARG A 86 7.18 17.63 7.13
C ARG A 86 8.58 17.80 7.74
N ALA A 87 8.68 18.21 9.00
CA ALA A 87 9.97 18.40 9.68
C ALA A 87 10.74 17.08 9.83
N TYR A 88 10.03 15.97 10.06
CA TYR A 88 10.64 14.65 10.25
C TYR A 88 10.76 13.82 8.96
N THR A 89 10.36 14.35 7.80
CA THR A 89 10.44 13.65 6.50
C THR A 89 11.83 13.06 6.21
N PRO A 90 12.98 13.75 6.42
CA PRO A 90 14.28 13.17 6.17
C PRO A 90 14.55 11.93 7.02
N PHE A 91 14.10 11.93 8.28
CA PHE A 91 14.24 10.78 9.18
C PHE A 91 13.33 9.61 8.77
N LEU A 92 12.08 9.90 8.37
CA LEU A 92 11.16 8.90 7.83
C LEU A 92 11.70 8.27 6.55
N TRP A 93 12.24 9.09 5.67
CA TRP A 93 12.87 8.64 4.43
C TRP A 93 14.10 7.78 4.72
N GLY A 94 14.97 8.23 5.60
CA GLY A 94 16.15 7.47 6.02
C GLY A 94 15.79 6.14 6.67
N ALA A 95 14.77 6.11 7.54
CA ALA A 95 14.27 4.88 8.16
C ALA A 95 13.67 3.93 7.13
N GLY A 96 12.90 4.44 6.16
CA GLY A 96 12.37 3.66 5.05
C GLY A 96 13.47 3.04 4.20
N VAL A 97 14.46 3.83 3.77
CA VAL A 97 15.61 3.36 3.00
C VAL A 97 16.42 2.32 3.78
N LEU A 98 16.69 2.58 5.06
CA LEU A 98 17.41 1.64 5.93
C LEU A 98 16.64 0.32 6.05
N GLY A 99 15.33 0.37 6.25
CA GLY A 99 14.47 -0.81 6.28
C GLY A 99 14.51 -1.60 4.97
N LEU A 100 14.50 -0.91 3.82
CA LEU A 100 14.63 -1.54 2.50
C LEU A 100 15.99 -2.22 2.32
N ILE A 101 17.07 -1.64 2.85
CA ILE A 101 18.40 -2.26 2.82
C ILE A 101 18.45 -3.48 3.75
N ILE A 102 17.90 -3.39 4.95
CA ILE A 102 17.88 -4.51 5.93
C ILE A 102 17.18 -5.73 5.35
N VAL A 103 16.07 -5.55 4.64
CA VAL A 103 15.32 -6.66 4.04
C VAL A 103 16.13 -7.39 2.96
N LEU A 104 17.03 -6.70 2.26
CA LEU A 104 17.90 -7.31 1.26
C LEU A 104 19.00 -8.19 1.87
N ILE A 105 19.31 -8.02 3.16
CA ILE A 105 20.33 -8.81 3.85
C ILE A 105 19.81 -10.25 4.03
N PRO A 106 20.55 -11.27 3.57
CA PRO A 106 20.19 -12.66 3.77
C PRO A 106 20.03 -12.99 5.27
N GLY A 107 18.90 -13.64 5.60
CA GLY A 107 18.59 -14.01 6.99
C GLY A 107 17.80 -12.97 7.79
N LEU A 108 17.72 -11.72 7.36
CA LEU A 108 16.87 -10.67 7.99
C LEU A 108 15.55 -10.47 7.23
N GLY A 109 15.58 -10.54 5.91
CA GLY A 109 14.39 -10.45 5.06
C GLY A 109 13.70 -11.80 4.89
N ALA A 110 12.39 -11.85 5.13
CA ALA A 110 11.53 -12.98 4.80
C ALA A 110 11.10 -12.90 3.33
N GLU A 111 11.18 -14.04 2.64
CA GLU A 111 10.71 -14.19 1.27
C GLU A 111 9.29 -14.75 1.26
N ILE A 112 8.37 -14.01 0.63
CA ILE A 112 6.97 -14.38 0.50
C ILE A 112 6.58 -14.20 -0.96
N ASN A 113 6.05 -15.24 -1.58
CA ASN A 113 5.62 -15.23 -2.98
C ASN A 113 6.72 -14.76 -3.95
N GLY A 114 7.98 -15.13 -3.67
CA GLY A 114 9.14 -14.79 -4.51
C GLY A 114 9.67 -13.37 -4.32
N ALA A 115 9.11 -12.58 -3.39
CA ALA A 115 9.62 -11.24 -3.06
C ALA A 115 10.21 -11.24 -1.63
N ARG A 116 11.47 -10.80 -1.50
CA ARG A 116 12.12 -10.59 -0.21
C ARG A 116 11.88 -9.16 0.26
N ALA A 117 10.68 -8.91 0.80
CA ALA A 117 10.20 -7.57 1.10
C ALA A 117 9.70 -7.38 2.55
N TRP A 118 9.78 -8.42 3.38
CA TRP A 118 9.17 -8.45 4.70
C TRP A 118 10.18 -8.70 5.80
N ILE A 119 10.01 -8.04 6.94
CA ILE A 119 10.72 -8.34 8.19
C ILE A 119 9.78 -9.17 9.07
N ALA A 120 10.16 -10.41 9.37
CA ALA A 120 9.40 -11.26 10.28
C ALA A 120 9.61 -10.81 11.73
N LEU A 121 8.51 -10.63 12.46
CA LEU A 121 8.49 -10.29 13.87
C LEU A 121 8.01 -11.48 14.72
N PRO A 122 8.34 -11.51 16.01
CA PRO A 122 7.79 -12.51 16.95
C PRO A 122 6.26 -12.53 16.91
N GLY A 123 5.67 -13.70 17.11
CA GLY A 123 4.21 -13.87 17.04
C GLY A 123 3.66 -13.97 15.61
N GLY A 124 4.55 -14.11 14.60
CA GLY A 124 4.17 -14.23 13.19
C GLY A 124 3.73 -12.93 12.53
N PHE A 125 3.92 -11.79 13.16
CA PHE A 125 3.71 -10.48 12.53
C PHE A 125 4.80 -10.21 11.50
N GLN A 126 4.46 -9.38 10.51
CA GLN A 126 5.38 -9.00 9.45
C GLN A 126 5.25 -7.50 9.18
N ILE A 127 6.39 -6.84 8.97
CA ILE A 127 6.45 -5.44 8.57
C ILE A 127 7.09 -5.37 7.19
N GLN A 128 6.48 -4.62 6.30
CA GLN A 128 7.05 -4.31 4.99
C GLN A 128 7.63 -2.90 5.01
N PRO A 129 8.96 -2.72 4.95
CA PRO A 129 9.58 -1.41 4.97
C PRO A 129 9.17 -0.51 3.80
N ALA A 130 8.78 -1.09 2.67
CA ALA A 130 8.27 -0.37 1.52
C ALA A 130 7.00 0.44 1.82
N GLU A 131 6.17 0.01 2.80
CA GLU A 131 4.99 0.77 3.24
C GLU A 131 5.40 2.11 3.88
N LEU A 132 6.43 2.09 4.72
CA LEU A 132 6.98 3.31 5.30
C LEU A 132 7.66 4.18 4.24
N ALA A 133 8.41 3.58 3.33
CA ALA A 133 9.09 4.27 2.24
C ALA A 133 8.10 4.98 1.31
N LYS A 134 6.94 4.38 0.99
CA LYS A 134 5.86 5.03 0.20
C LYS A 134 5.40 6.33 0.84
N ILE A 135 5.13 6.31 2.14
CA ILE A 135 4.70 7.50 2.88
C ILE A 135 5.78 8.58 2.82
N ALA A 136 7.03 8.21 3.07
CA ALA A 136 8.16 9.13 3.05
C ALA A 136 8.40 9.74 1.65
N ILE A 137 8.25 8.96 0.58
CA ILE A 137 8.34 9.44 -0.82
C ILE A 137 7.24 10.48 -1.07
N ILE A 138 5.98 10.16 -0.74
CA ILE A 138 4.84 11.05 -1.00
C ILE A 138 5.02 12.38 -0.27
N ILE A 139 5.37 12.34 1.02
CA ILE A 139 5.56 13.56 1.83
C ILE A 139 6.78 14.34 1.32
N GLY A 140 7.91 13.67 1.07
CA GLY A 140 9.14 14.31 0.63
C GLY A 140 9.01 14.96 -0.75
N MET A 141 8.40 14.30 -1.72
CA MET A 141 8.13 14.88 -3.02
C MET A 141 7.16 16.05 -2.92
N SER A 142 6.07 15.90 -2.15
CA SER A 142 5.10 16.98 -1.95
C SER A 142 5.73 18.20 -1.28
N MET A 143 6.66 17.99 -0.36
CA MET A 143 7.41 19.06 0.29
C MET A 143 8.21 19.89 -0.73
N ILE A 144 9.04 19.23 -1.55
CA ILE A 144 9.86 19.91 -2.56
C ILE A 144 8.99 20.65 -3.58
N LEU A 145 7.98 19.97 -4.12
CA LEU A 145 7.14 20.52 -5.18
C LEU A 145 6.16 21.61 -4.68
N SER A 146 5.90 21.69 -3.36
CA SER A 146 5.07 22.73 -2.76
C SER A 146 5.87 23.96 -2.33
N GLU A 147 7.19 23.89 -2.23
CA GLU A 147 8.05 25.03 -1.92
C GLU A 147 8.13 25.97 -3.14
N ARG A 148 7.32 27.01 -3.11
CA ARG A 148 7.31 28.04 -4.17
C ARG A 148 8.53 28.93 -4.02
N THR A 149 9.36 28.99 -5.05
CA THR A 149 10.38 30.04 -5.17
C THR A 149 9.69 31.36 -5.46
N HIS A 150 10.18 32.45 -4.92
CA HIS A 150 9.54 33.82 -4.96
C HIS A 150 9.16 34.32 -6.35
N ASP A 151 9.69 33.72 -7.42
CA ASP A 151 9.53 34.20 -8.81
C ASP A 151 8.62 33.35 -9.71
N SER A 152 8.23 32.13 -9.31
CA SER A 152 7.38 31.27 -10.16
C SER A 152 6.30 30.54 -9.35
N ASN A 153 5.07 30.57 -9.86
CA ASN A 153 3.95 29.80 -9.30
C ASN A 153 4.02 28.32 -9.63
N GLU A 154 4.95 27.88 -10.47
CA GLU A 154 5.09 26.52 -10.97
C GLU A 154 6.44 25.93 -10.55
N PRO A 155 6.51 24.61 -10.26
CA PRO A 155 7.75 23.93 -9.96
C PRO A 155 8.74 24.01 -11.13
N THR A 156 9.99 24.31 -10.82
CA THR A 156 11.05 24.32 -11.84
C THR A 156 11.48 22.89 -12.20
N SER A 157 12.17 22.72 -13.32
CA SER A 157 12.74 21.43 -13.69
C SER A 157 13.73 20.88 -12.64
N LYS A 158 14.38 21.77 -11.88
CA LYS A 158 15.27 21.38 -10.78
C LYS A 158 14.49 20.76 -9.63
N ASP A 159 13.34 21.35 -9.27
CA ASP A 159 12.48 20.86 -8.18
C ASP A 159 11.91 19.48 -8.53
N VAL A 160 11.48 19.30 -9.80
CA VAL A 160 11.01 17.99 -10.28
C VAL A 160 12.12 16.94 -10.21
N LEU A 161 13.35 17.27 -10.63
CA LEU A 161 14.49 16.34 -10.57
C LEU A 161 14.86 15.99 -9.12
N GLN A 162 14.82 16.95 -8.21
CA GLN A 162 15.06 16.70 -6.78
C GLN A 162 13.98 15.80 -6.19
N ALA A 163 12.70 16.05 -6.51
CA ALA A 163 11.59 15.21 -6.08
C ALA A 163 11.72 13.78 -6.62
N LEU A 164 12.08 13.63 -7.90
CA LEU A 164 12.37 12.31 -8.48
C LEU A 164 13.57 11.62 -7.81
N GLY A 165 14.58 12.36 -7.40
CA GLY A 165 15.72 11.84 -6.65
C GLY A 165 15.32 11.21 -5.31
N ILE A 166 14.33 11.80 -4.60
CA ILE A 166 13.76 11.21 -3.37
C ILE A 166 13.12 9.85 -3.66
N ALA A 167 12.40 9.71 -4.77
CA ALA A 167 11.74 8.47 -5.11
C ALA A 167 12.71 7.43 -5.69
N ALA A 168 13.75 7.85 -6.39
CA ALA A 168 14.64 6.96 -7.14
C ALA A 168 15.36 5.94 -6.25
N ILE A 169 15.89 6.35 -5.11
CA ILE A 169 16.65 5.47 -4.21
C ILE A 169 15.76 4.34 -3.65
N PRO A 170 14.59 4.63 -3.02
CA PRO A 170 13.69 3.56 -2.58
C PRO A 170 13.21 2.67 -3.74
N VAL A 171 12.87 3.24 -4.89
CA VAL A 171 12.41 2.47 -6.05
C VAL A 171 13.49 1.49 -6.53
N LEU A 172 14.74 1.93 -6.64
CA LEU A 172 15.86 1.04 -7.01
C LEU A 172 16.03 -0.11 -6.01
N LEU A 173 15.93 0.17 -4.71
CA LEU A 173 16.00 -0.88 -3.68
C LEU A 173 14.82 -1.87 -3.77
N ILE A 174 13.60 -1.39 -4.10
CA ILE A 174 12.43 -2.25 -4.26
C ILE A 174 12.53 -3.09 -5.54
N ILE A 175 13.13 -2.57 -6.61
CA ILE A 175 13.43 -3.37 -7.82
C ILE A 175 14.31 -4.58 -7.46
N LEU A 176 15.27 -4.42 -6.55
CA LEU A 176 16.13 -5.52 -6.08
C LEU A 176 15.38 -6.54 -5.21
N GLN A 177 14.18 -6.21 -4.72
CA GLN A 177 13.31 -7.09 -3.91
C GLN A 177 12.30 -7.88 -4.74
N PRO A 178 12.30 -7.88 -6.04
CA PRO A 178 11.31 -8.18 -7.10
C PRO A 178 9.84 -7.91 -6.71
N ASP A 179 9.55 -6.79 -6.01
CA ASP A 179 8.18 -6.42 -5.62
C ASP A 179 7.54 -5.48 -6.65
N MET A 180 7.09 -6.04 -7.77
CA MET A 180 6.49 -5.29 -8.87
C MET A 180 5.19 -4.58 -8.47
N GLY A 181 4.42 -5.13 -7.55
CA GLY A 181 3.19 -4.52 -7.06
C GLY A 181 3.46 -3.17 -6.40
N THR A 182 4.44 -3.13 -5.52
CA THR A 182 4.87 -1.91 -4.83
C THR A 182 5.46 -0.89 -5.81
N ILE A 183 6.26 -1.33 -6.80
CA ILE A 183 6.83 -0.45 -7.83
C ILE A 183 5.72 0.26 -8.62
N LEU A 184 4.69 -0.45 -9.06
CA LEU A 184 3.56 0.12 -9.80
C LEU A 184 2.80 1.16 -8.99
N ILE A 185 2.56 0.89 -7.70
CA ILE A 185 1.88 1.83 -6.80
C ILE A 185 2.72 3.11 -6.62
N ILE A 186 4.03 2.98 -6.37
CA ILE A 186 4.92 4.13 -6.22
C ILE A 186 5.03 4.91 -7.53
N ALA A 187 5.16 4.24 -8.67
CA ALA A 187 5.22 4.89 -9.98
C ALA A 187 3.93 5.71 -10.25
N ALA A 188 2.76 5.13 -9.98
CA ALA A 188 1.48 5.84 -10.09
C ALA A 188 1.43 7.06 -9.16
N ALA A 189 1.86 6.92 -7.90
CA ALA A 189 1.91 8.02 -6.94
C ALA A 189 2.87 9.13 -7.40
N VAL A 190 4.07 8.79 -7.87
CA VAL A 190 5.07 9.74 -8.37
C VAL A 190 4.52 10.53 -9.56
N VAL A 191 3.96 9.84 -10.56
CA VAL A 191 3.34 10.48 -11.73
C VAL A 191 2.20 11.40 -11.31
N THR A 192 1.33 10.95 -10.39
CA THR A 192 0.20 11.73 -9.90
C THR A 192 0.66 12.99 -9.16
N ILE A 193 1.64 12.88 -8.26
CA ILE A 193 2.17 14.03 -7.51
C ILE A 193 2.75 15.07 -8.47
N ILE A 194 3.52 14.66 -9.48
CA ILE A 194 4.06 15.57 -10.48
C ILE A 194 2.94 16.19 -11.33
N ALA A 195 1.94 15.41 -11.73
CA ALA A 195 0.81 15.90 -12.51
C ALA A 195 0.00 16.99 -11.78
N VAL A 196 -0.23 16.82 -10.47
CA VAL A 196 -1.02 17.78 -9.68
C VAL A 196 -0.19 18.94 -9.12
N SER A 197 1.14 18.88 -9.18
CA SER A 197 2.03 19.92 -8.66
C SER A 197 2.05 21.19 -9.49
N GLY A 198 1.52 21.16 -10.72
CA GLY A 198 1.63 22.24 -11.70
C GLY A 198 2.91 22.19 -12.55
N ALA A 199 3.70 21.11 -12.43
CA ALA A 199 4.88 20.93 -13.28
C ALA A 199 4.49 20.78 -14.76
N PRO A 200 5.37 21.21 -15.71
CA PRO A 200 5.09 21.09 -17.14
C PRO A 200 4.75 19.66 -17.56
N ALA A 201 3.71 19.50 -18.40
CA ALA A 201 3.18 18.20 -18.85
C ALA A 201 4.24 17.28 -19.49
N ARG A 202 5.33 17.85 -20.01
CA ARG A 202 6.47 17.09 -20.54
C ARG A 202 7.07 16.10 -19.52
N TRP A 203 7.03 16.43 -18.22
CA TRP A 203 7.52 15.54 -17.16
C TRP A 203 6.63 14.33 -17.00
N VAL A 204 5.31 14.54 -16.98
CA VAL A 204 4.34 13.44 -16.93
C VAL A 204 4.46 12.55 -18.16
N ALA A 205 4.49 13.15 -19.36
CA ALA A 205 4.66 12.41 -20.61
C ALA A 205 5.99 11.64 -20.65
N GLY A 206 7.09 12.27 -20.21
CA GLY A 206 8.40 11.63 -20.13
C GLY A 206 8.43 10.44 -19.15
N LEU A 207 7.80 10.56 -17.99
CA LEU A 207 7.71 9.48 -16.99
C LEU A 207 6.85 8.31 -17.50
N LEU A 208 5.72 8.60 -18.14
CA LEU A 208 4.88 7.56 -18.76
C LEU A 208 5.64 6.83 -19.89
N LEU A 209 6.33 7.58 -20.74
CA LEU A 209 7.17 7.00 -21.78
C LEU A 209 8.30 6.15 -21.19
N LEU A 210 8.98 6.66 -20.14
CA LEU A 210 10.02 5.92 -19.43
C LEU A 210 9.47 4.63 -18.81
N ALA A 211 8.27 4.65 -18.23
CA ALA A 211 7.64 3.47 -17.65
C ALA A 211 7.34 2.41 -18.73
N VAL A 212 6.81 2.82 -19.89
CA VAL A 212 6.53 1.90 -21.02
C VAL A 212 7.81 1.32 -21.60
N LEU A 213 8.78 2.19 -21.94
CA LEU A 213 10.05 1.75 -22.53
C LEU A 213 10.89 0.95 -21.53
N GLY A 214 10.95 1.40 -20.27
CA GLY A 214 11.65 0.71 -19.20
C GLY A 214 11.04 -0.66 -18.92
N GLY A 215 9.72 -0.77 -18.88
CA GLY A 215 9.01 -2.05 -18.76
C GLY A 215 9.32 -2.99 -19.94
N PHE A 216 9.29 -2.49 -21.17
CA PHE A 216 9.63 -3.27 -22.35
C PHE A 216 11.09 -3.78 -22.31
N VAL A 217 12.03 -2.91 -21.96
CA VAL A 217 13.44 -3.29 -21.82
C VAL A 217 13.63 -4.30 -20.69
N ALA A 218 12.97 -4.12 -19.55
CA ALA A 218 13.07 -5.01 -18.40
C ALA A 218 12.56 -6.43 -18.73
N VAL A 219 11.48 -6.54 -19.52
CA VAL A 219 10.99 -7.84 -20.02
C VAL A 219 12.03 -8.47 -20.96
N LYS A 220 12.56 -7.71 -21.93
CA LYS A 220 13.54 -8.23 -22.90
C LYS A 220 14.87 -8.61 -22.27
N ALA A 221 15.30 -7.89 -21.25
CA ALA A 221 16.52 -8.15 -20.50
C ALA A 221 16.39 -9.30 -19.47
N GLY A 222 15.20 -9.89 -19.30
CA GLY A 222 14.97 -10.96 -18.33
C GLY A 222 15.01 -10.49 -16.86
N VAL A 223 14.91 -9.18 -16.63
CA VAL A 223 14.88 -8.62 -15.26
C VAL A 223 13.54 -8.92 -14.59
N ILE A 224 12.47 -8.97 -15.39
CA ILE A 224 11.14 -9.38 -14.93
C ILE A 224 11.06 -10.90 -15.05
N SER A 225 10.77 -11.59 -13.95
CA SER A 225 10.66 -13.04 -13.95
C SER A 225 9.53 -13.53 -14.88
N GLU A 226 9.69 -14.73 -15.44
CA GLU A 226 8.66 -15.36 -16.29
C GLU A 226 7.30 -15.45 -15.56
N TYR A 227 7.31 -15.68 -14.25
CA TYR A 227 6.11 -15.69 -13.42
C TYR A 227 5.33 -14.37 -13.50
N GLN A 228 6.04 -13.24 -13.47
CA GLN A 228 5.41 -11.90 -13.52
C GLN A 228 4.91 -11.59 -14.93
N VAL A 229 5.65 -11.99 -15.96
CA VAL A 229 5.23 -11.87 -17.37
C VAL A 229 3.98 -12.73 -17.61
N ASN A 230 3.96 -13.96 -17.14
CA ASN A 230 2.82 -14.86 -17.26
C ASN A 230 1.57 -14.32 -16.53
N ARG A 231 1.74 -13.66 -15.37
CA ARG A 231 0.62 -12.96 -14.69
C ARG A 231 0.01 -11.86 -15.56
N LEU A 232 0.82 -11.06 -16.25
CA LEU A 232 0.33 -10.02 -17.15
C LEU A 232 -0.37 -10.64 -18.38
N GLN A 233 0.20 -11.68 -18.97
CA GLN A 233 -0.40 -12.40 -20.10
C GLN A 233 -1.74 -13.03 -19.70
N THR A 234 -1.82 -13.65 -18.54
CA THR A 234 -3.04 -14.26 -18.01
C THR A 234 -4.15 -13.23 -17.78
N PHE A 235 -3.80 -11.99 -17.49
CA PHE A 235 -4.80 -10.92 -17.36
C PHE A 235 -5.49 -10.61 -18.70
N VAL A 236 -4.75 -10.69 -19.82
CA VAL A 236 -5.26 -10.48 -21.18
C VAL A 236 -5.89 -11.74 -21.73
N ASP A 237 -5.24 -12.89 -21.55
CA ASP A 237 -5.74 -14.22 -21.96
C ASP A 237 -5.67 -15.21 -20.78
N PRO A 238 -6.78 -15.42 -20.07
CA PRO A 238 -6.85 -16.35 -18.95
C PRO A 238 -6.57 -17.82 -19.32
N ASN A 239 -6.56 -18.16 -20.61
CA ASN A 239 -6.32 -19.52 -21.08
C ASN A 239 -4.85 -19.80 -21.41
N ALA A 240 -4.02 -18.76 -21.49
CA ALA A 240 -2.59 -18.88 -21.83
C ALA A 240 -1.81 -19.75 -20.82
N ASP A 241 -2.21 -19.76 -19.55
CA ASP A 241 -1.60 -20.60 -18.50
C ASP A 241 -2.67 -21.42 -17.78
N SER A 242 -2.82 -22.67 -18.18
CA SER A 242 -3.89 -23.55 -17.64
C SER A 242 -3.57 -24.12 -16.26
N GLN A 243 -2.33 -24.09 -15.78
CA GLN A 243 -1.90 -24.70 -14.53
C GLN A 243 -1.39 -23.71 -13.47
N GLY A 244 -0.94 -22.51 -13.88
CA GLY A 244 -0.43 -21.46 -13.01
C GLY A 244 -1.42 -20.35 -12.73
N ALA A 245 -1.05 -19.11 -13.11
CA ALA A 245 -1.84 -17.92 -12.85
C ALA A 245 -3.23 -17.95 -13.51
N GLY A 246 -3.38 -18.58 -14.67
CA GLY A 246 -4.68 -18.75 -15.34
C GLY A 246 -5.60 -19.71 -14.59
N TYR A 247 -5.06 -20.76 -13.96
CA TYR A 247 -5.86 -21.60 -13.09
C TYR A 247 -6.42 -20.82 -11.91
N GLN A 248 -5.57 -20.03 -11.24
CA GLN A 248 -5.99 -19.20 -10.09
C GLN A 248 -7.11 -18.23 -10.50
N LEU A 249 -6.98 -17.55 -11.63
CA LEU A 249 -7.99 -16.61 -12.12
C LEU A 249 -9.32 -17.30 -12.45
N ARG A 250 -9.26 -18.50 -13.07
CA ARG A 250 -10.46 -19.29 -13.34
C ARG A 250 -11.15 -19.74 -12.06
N GLN A 251 -10.40 -20.26 -11.09
CA GLN A 251 -10.95 -20.66 -9.79
C GLN A 251 -11.56 -19.47 -9.04
N ALA A 252 -10.93 -18.31 -9.07
CA ALA A 252 -11.49 -17.08 -8.51
C ALA A 252 -12.82 -16.71 -9.19
N ARG A 253 -12.89 -16.76 -10.53
CA ARG A 253 -14.15 -16.51 -11.28
C ARG A 253 -15.25 -17.51 -10.94
N ILE A 254 -14.91 -18.81 -10.86
CA ILE A 254 -15.86 -19.86 -10.46
C ILE A 254 -16.36 -19.59 -9.04
N THR A 255 -15.45 -19.25 -8.12
CA THR A 255 -15.78 -18.96 -6.71
C THR A 255 -16.75 -17.79 -6.60
N VAL A 256 -16.45 -16.67 -7.27
CA VAL A 256 -17.32 -15.49 -7.29
C VAL A 256 -18.66 -15.80 -7.96
N GLY A 257 -18.63 -16.48 -9.11
CA GLY A 257 -19.84 -16.85 -9.86
C GLY A 257 -20.74 -17.82 -9.11
N SER A 258 -20.18 -18.80 -8.40
CA SER A 258 -20.95 -19.77 -7.62
C SER A 258 -21.65 -19.16 -6.40
N GLY A 259 -21.14 -18.04 -5.89
CA GLY A 259 -21.72 -17.33 -4.76
C GLY A 259 -22.93 -16.47 -5.11
N GLY A 260 -23.11 -16.07 -6.37
CA GLY A 260 -24.13 -15.09 -6.77
C GLY A 260 -23.98 -13.75 -6.03
N LEU A 261 -25.08 -13.02 -5.87
CA LEU A 261 -25.06 -11.69 -5.23
C LEU A 261 -24.87 -11.72 -3.71
N LEU A 262 -25.39 -12.74 -3.04
CA LEU A 262 -25.41 -12.82 -1.56
C LEU A 262 -24.39 -13.81 -1.00
N GLY A 263 -23.66 -14.51 -1.85
CA GLY A 263 -22.74 -15.56 -1.43
C GLY A 263 -23.47 -16.86 -1.04
N THR A 264 -22.69 -17.89 -0.70
CA THR A 264 -23.20 -19.20 -0.25
C THR A 264 -23.42 -19.26 1.27
N GLY A 265 -23.21 -18.13 1.96
CA GLY A 265 -23.27 -18.03 3.42
C GLY A 265 -21.91 -18.21 4.08
N LEU A 266 -21.78 -17.69 5.32
CA LEU A 266 -20.57 -17.80 6.12
C LEU A 266 -20.21 -19.28 6.34
N PHE A 267 -18.96 -19.65 6.12
CA PHE A 267 -18.40 -21.02 6.26
C PHE A 267 -18.91 -22.05 5.28
N ASN A 268 -19.81 -21.72 4.35
CA ASN A 268 -20.43 -22.69 3.41
C ASN A 268 -19.87 -22.58 1.99
N GLY A 269 -18.79 -21.84 1.77
CA GLY A 269 -18.16 -21.69 0.47
C GLY A 269 -17.48 -22.97 -0.02
N PRO A 270 -18.03 -23.73 -1.00
CA PRO A 270 -17.44 -25.00 -1.41
C PRO A 270 -16.04 -24.82 -2.00
N GLN A 271 -15.81 -23.76 -2.74
CA GLN A 271 -14.52 -23.44 -3.34
C GLN A 271 -13.49 -23.01 -2.29
N THR A 272 -13.92 -22.25 -1.27
CA THR A 272 -13.07 -21.81 -0.15
C THR A 272 -12.72 -23.00 0.74
N ASN A 273 -13.71 -23.80 1.12
CA ASN A 273 -13.52 -24.97 1.98
C ASN A 273 -12.70 -26.07 1.30
N GLY A 274 -12.81 -26.20 -0.03
CA GLY A 274 -12.05 -27.14 -0.85
C GLY A 274 -10.64 -26.66 -1.22
N ARG A 275 -10.27 -25.42 -0.88
CA ARG A 275 -8.99 -24.78 -1.27
C ARG A 275 -8.70 -24.82 -2.77
N PHE A 276 -9.74 -24.69 -3.59
CA PHE A 276 -9.56 -24.56 -5.02
C PHE A 276 -8.96 -23.22 -5.42
N VAL A 277 -9.08 -22.21 -4.56
CA VAL A 277 -8.36 -20.93 -4.67
C VAL A 277 -7.11 -21.03 -3.79
N PRO A 278 -5.89 -21.09 -4.37
CA PRO A 278 -4.66 -21.38 -3.63
C PRO A 278 -4.27 -20.31 -2.60
N GLU A 279 -4.55 -19.04 -2.90
CA GLU A 279 -4.28 -17.89 -2.03
C GLU A 279 -5.63 -17.28 -1.59
N GLN A 280 -6.01 -17.57 -0.34
CA GLN A 280 -7.26 -17.10 0.28
C GLN A 280 -6.99 -16.00 1.29
#